data_842302c47b73ed60a7c5523796455f0d
#
_entry.id   842302c47b73ed60a7c5523796455f0d
#
_cell.length_a   1.000
_cell.length_b   1.000
_cell.length_c   1.000
_cell.angle_alpha   90.00
_cell.angle_beta   90.00
_cell.angle_gamma   90.00
#
_symmetry.space_group_name_H-M   'P 1'
#
loop_
_entity.id
_entity.type
_entity.pdbx_description
1 polymer ?
#
loop_
_entity_poly.entity_id
_entity_poly.type
_entity_poly.pdbx_seq_one_letter_code
_entity_poly.pdbx_strand_id
1 'polypeptide(L)'
;MTVECNAEGCLLGLACGDTLGRPVEFNSAEEIASQHGEVTEMLGDGTHGQPPGTITDDTEMALCIAESLADRRGFDPDDVASRFVEWLESRPFDIGLMTRDSLSQIRQGTSGDDAGADVWESRPEGSNAGNGSVMRCAPHAIAFRHFDAELTQVSQLSSAITHADPRCQWGCVILNRTLANLIRNEP
;
A
#
# COMPACT_ATOMS: atom_id res chain seq x y z
N MET A 1 13.96 -2.34 21.86
CA MET A 1 13.72 -1.14 21.02
C MET A 1 12.50 -0.43 21.61
N THR A 2 12.40 0.89 21.46
CA THR A 2 11.20 1.62 21.90
C THR A 2 10.09 1.46 20.86
N VAL A 3 8.86 1.76 21.24
CA VAL A 3 7.71 1.73 20.31
C VAL A 3 7.91 2.71 19.15
N GLU A 4 8.51 3.87 19.42
CA GLU A 4 8.84 4.87 18.39
C GLU A 4 9.84 4.30 17.37
N CYS A 5 10.93 3.67 17.82
CA CYS A 5 11.90 3.02 16.92
C CYS A 5 11.25 1.91 16.09
N ASN A 6 10.30 1.16 16.66
CA ASN A 6 9.62 0.11 15.92
C ASN A 6 8.66 0.70 14.86
N ALA A 7 7.97 1.81 15.18
CA ALA A 7 7.10 2.52 14.23
C ALA A 7 7.90 3.13 13.07
N GLU A 8 9.03 3.79 13.37
CA GLU A 8 9.97 4.27 12.35
C GLU A 8 10.51 3.12 11.49
N GLY A 9 10.91 2.01 12.13
CA GLY A 9 11.37 0.81 11.45
C GLY A 9 10.32 0.19 10.54
N CYS A 10 9.04 0.29 10.87
CA CYS A 10 7.95 -0.19 10.04
C CYS A 10 7.85 0.60 8.72
N LEU A 11 7.88 1.93 8.76
CA LEU A 11 7.82 2.77 7.55
C LEU A 11 9.12 2.70 6.74
N LEU A 12 10.27 2.73 7.39
CA LEU A 12 11.55 2.58 6.70
C LEU A 12 11.69 1.20 6.07
N GLY A 13 11.21 0.15 6.75
CA GLY A 13 11.20 -1.21 6.22
C GLY A 13 10.32 -1.35 4.97
N LEU A 14 9.16 -0.69 4.96
CA LEU A 14 8.31 -0.62 3.77
C LEU A 14 9.07 0.04 2.61
N ALA A 15 9.61 1.24 2.81
CA ALA A 15 10.33 1.96 1.76
C ALA A 15 11.60 1.22 1.29
N CYS A 16 12.33 0.57 2.21
CA CYS A 16 13.49 -0.25 1.84
C CYS A 16 13.09 -1.49 1.03
N GLY A 17 11.98 -2.15 1.42
CA GLY A 17 11.46 -3.31 0.68
C GLY A 17 11.00 -2.93 -0.72
N ASP A 18 10.28 -1.84 -0.85
CA ASP A 18 9.83 -1.24 -2.10
C ASP A 18 11.03 -0.95 -3.04
N THR A 19 11.99 -0.16 -2.59
CA THR A 19 13.16 0.21 -3.40
C THR A 19 14.08 -0.97 -3.74
N LEU A 20 14.09 -2.00 -2.89
CA LEU A 20 14.85 -3.23 -3.14
C LEU A 20 14.15 -4.14 -4.16
N GLY A 21 12.83 -4.23 -4.09
CA GLY A 21 12.01 -5.07 -4.97
C GLY A 21 11.77 -4.47 -6.36
N ARG A 22 11.61 -3.16 -6.46
CA ARG A 22 11.28 -2.43 -7.69
C ARG A 22 12.12 -2.84 -8.92
N PRO A 23 13.46 -2.94 -8.85
CA PRO A 23 14.28 -3.23 -10.04
C PRO A 23 14.03 -4.61 -10.65
N VAL A 24 13.54 -5.54 -9.85
CA VAL A 24 13.29 -6.94 -10.25
C VAL A 24 11.81 -7.29 -10.36
N GLU A 25 10.95 -6.31 -10.22
CA GLU A 25 9.50 -6.48 -10.38
C GLU A 25 9.17 -7.09 -11.75
N PHE A 26 8.18 -7.99 -11.79
CA PHE A 26 7.77 -8.78 -12.95
C PHE A 26 8.80 -9.79 -13.49
N ASN A 27 9.99 -9.91 -12.89
CA ASN A 27 10.95 -10.93 -13.25
C ASN A 27 10.64 -12.24 -12.52
N SER A 28 10.89 -13.38 -13.15
CA SER A 28 10.79 -14.69 -12.49
C SER A 28 11.94 -14.89 -11.49
N ALA A 29 11.74 -15.79 -10.54
CA ALA A 29 12.79 -16.14 -9.58
C ALA A 29 14.06 -16.64 -10.26
N GLU A 30 13.93 -17.39 -11.37
CA GLU A 30 15.04 -17.89 -12.17
C GLU A 30 15.80 -16.76 -12.86
N GLU A 31 15.09 -15.77 -13.40
CA GLU A 31 15.69 -14.58 -14.00
C GLU A 31 16.46 -13.77 -12.96
N ILE A 32 15.87 -13.49 -11.81
CA ILE A 32 16.51 -12.79 -10.71
C ILE A 32 17.77 -13.53 -10.26
N ALA A 33 17.67 -14.85 -10.01
CA ALA A 33 18.79 -15.66 -9.57
C ALA A 33 19.93 -15.69 -10.60
N SER A 34 19.61 -15.74 -11.90
CA SER A 34 20.62 -15.78 -12.96
C SER A 34 21.32 -14.44 -13.19
N GLN A 35 20.62 -13.31 -12.99
CA GLN A 35 21.15 -11.97 -13.25
C GLN A 35 21.84 -11.36 -12.03
N HIS A 36 21.30 -11.59 -10.84
CA HIS A 36 21.69 -10.90 -9.61
C HIS A 36 22.11 -11.86 -8.48
N GLY A 37 21.78 -13.16 -8.58
CA GLY A 37 21.89 -14.08 -7.45
C GLY A 37 20.87 -13.72 -6.37
N GLU A 38 21.33 -13.20 -5.25
CA GLU A 38 20.48 -12.62 -4.19
C GLU A 38 20.53 -11.10 -4.27
N VAL A 39 19.36 -10.45 -4.30
CA VAL A 39 19.27 -8.99 -4.33
C VAL A 39 19.36 -8.46 -2.91
N THR A 40 20.49 -7.88 -2.55
CA THR A 40 20.78 -7.31 -1.22
C THR A 40 21.07 -5.82 -1.24
N GLU A 41 21.15 -5.21 -2.42
CA GLU A 41 21.40 -3.79 -2.63
C GLU A 41 20.33 -3.17 -3.51
N MET A 42 20.07 -1.89 -3.32
CA MET A 42 19.14 -1.13 -4.16
C MET A 42 19.74 -0.92 -5.54
N LEU A 43 19.23 -1.70 -6.50
CA LEU A 43 19.68 -1.63 -7.89
C LEU A 43 19.01 -0.45 -8.63
N GLY A 44 19.69 0.06 -9.65
CA GLY A 44 19.10 1.00 -10.61
C GLY A 44 18.44 0.29 -11.79
N ASP A 45 17.92 1.07 -12.72
CA ASP A 45 17.27 0.61 -13.96
C ASP A 45 16.08 -0.33 -13.69
N GLY A 46 16.16 -1.59 -14.06
CA GLY A 46 15.07 -2.57 -13.91
C GLY A 46 13.87 -2.25 -14.78
N THR A 47 12.71 -2.80 -14.42
CA THR A 47 11.46 -2.71 -15.20
C THR A 47 11.05 -1.26 -15.50
N HIS A 48 11.25 -0.35 -14.57
CA HIS A 48 10.81 1.04 -14.66
C HIS A 48 11.91 2.03 -15.06
N GLY A 49 13.15 1.57 -15.25
CA GLY A 49 14.26 2.42 -15.67
C GLY A 49 14.62 3.56 -14.70
N GLN A 50 14.41 3.35 -13.38
CA GLN A 50 14.58 4.37 -12.36
C GLN A 50 15.94 4.28 -11.64
N PRO A 51 16.46 5.39 -11.06
CA PRO A 51 17.69 5.38 -10.26
C PRO A 51 17.59 4.44 -9.04
N PRO A 52 18.74 3.97 -8.48
CA PRO A 52 18.75 3.23 -7.23
C PRO A 52 18.08 4.01 -6.10
N GLY A 53 17.31 3.31 -5.25
CA GLY A 53 16.64 3.94 -4.11
C GLY A 53 15.36 4.72 -4.45
N THR A 54 14.87 4.66 -5.70
CA THR A 54 13.56 5.24 -6.05
C THR A 54 12.44 4.38 -5.51
N ILE A 55 11.52 4.99 -4.76
CA ILE A 55 10.28 4.40 -4.25
C ILE A 55 9.22 4.31 -5.35
N THR A 56 8.20 3.46 -5.16
CA THR A 56 7.07 3.28 -6.08
C THR A 56 5.75 3.69 -5.43
N ASP A 57 4.63 3.31 -6.05
CA ASP A 57 3.28 3.50 -5.52
C ASP A 57 3.09 2.84 -4.14
N ASP A 58 3.83 1.80 -3.79
CA ASP A 58 3.84 1.19 -2.45
C ASP A 58 4.11 2.25 -1.36
N THR A 59 5.24 2.90 -1.44
CA THR A 59 5.66 3.90 -0.43
C THR A 59 4.93 5.22 -0.62
N GLU A 60 4.73 5.70 -1.85
CA GLU A 60 4.06 6.97 -2.12
C GLU A 60 2.63 6.98 -1.59
N MET A 61 1.86 5.91 -1.82
CA MET A 61 0.50 5.80 -1.29
C MET A 61 0.46 5.55 0.22
N ALA A 62 1.46 4.86 0.78
CA ALA A 62 1.59 4.75 2.23
C ALA A 62 1.82 6.13 2.88
N LEU A 63 2.60 7.00 2.25
CA LEU A 63 2.79 8.38 2.71
C LEU A 63 1.48 9.18 2.66
N CYS A 64 0.68 9.06 1.61
CA CYS A 64 -0.66 9.68 1.55
C CYS A 64 -1.53 9.28 2.74
N ILE A 65 -1.53 7.99 3.11
CA ILE A 65 -2.26 7.49 4.28
C ILE A 65 -1.68 8.09 5.57
N ALA A 66 -0.35 8.07 5.73
CA ALA A 66 0.32 8.58 6.94
C ALA A 66 0.03 10.07 7.16
N GLU A 67 0.08 10.88 6.11
CA GLU A 67 -0.23 12.30 6.14
C GLU A 67 -1.70 12.54 6.50
N SER A 68 -2.64 11.80 5.89
CA SER A 68 -4.06 11.88 6.23
C SER A 68 -4.29 11.58 7.71
N LEU A 69 -3.72 10.48 8.22
CA LEU A 69 -3.83 10.10 9.64
C LEU A 69 -3.26 11.17 10.58
N ALA A 70 -2.15 11.81 10.21
CA ALA A 70 -1.53 12.88 11.00
C ALA A 70 -2.37 14.15 11.03
N ASP A 71 -2.89 14.58 9.87
CA ASP A 71 -3.66 15.82 9.74
C ASP A 71 -5.07 15.68 10.34
N ARG A 72 -5.74 14.56 10.08
CA ARG A 72 -7.10 14.28 10.58
C ARG A 72 -7.13 13.76 12.02
N ARG A 73 -5.99 13.30 12.54
CA ARG A 73 -5.85 12.65 13.85
C ARG A 73 -6.75 11.42 14.01
N GLY A 74 -6.95 10.69 12.92
CA GLY A 74 -7.79 9.52 12.80
C GLY A 74 -7.96 9.13 11.34
N PHE A 75 -8.71 8.07 11.07
CA PHE A 75 -8.98 7.62 9.71
C PHE A 75 -10.18 8.38 9.12
N ASP A 76 -9.94 9.02 8.00
CA ASP A 76 -10.93 9.74 7.18
C ASP A 76 -10.83 9.18 5.75
N PRO A 77 -11.75 8.30 5.30
CA PRO A 77 -11.67 7.66 3.99
C PRO A 77 -11.76 8.67 2.84
N ASP A 78 -12.52 9.74 2.99
CA ASP A 78 -12.65 10.77 1.95
C ASP A 78 -11.35 11.57 1.79
N ASP A 79 -10.67 11.88 2.89
CA ASP A 79 -9.36 12.55 2.85
C ASP A 79 -8.28 11.63 2.24
N VAL A 80 -8.26 10.34 2.60
CA VAL A 80 -7.35 9.37 1.99
C VAL A 80 -7.62 9.25 0.49
N ALA A 81 -8.89 9.11 0.08
CA ALA A 81 -9.26 9.03 -1.32
C ALA A 81 -8.86 10.29 -2.11
N SER A 82 -9.05 11.48 -1.51
CA SER A 82 -8.63 12.76 -2.11
C SER A 82 -7.12 12.83 -2.32
N ARG A 83 -6.32 12.45 -1.33
CA ARG A 83 -4.84 12.41 -1.44
C ARG A 83 -4.38 11.40 -2.49
N PHE A 84 -5.05 10.27 -2.61
CA PHE A 84 -4.75 9.31 -3.68
C PHE A 84 -5.06 9.87 -5.07
N VAL A 85 -6.13 10.67 -5.22
CA VAL A 85 -6.43 11.35 -6.49
C VAL A 85 -5.37 12.42 -6.80
N GLU A 86 -4.95 13.22 -5.82
CA GLU A 86 -3.86 14.19 -5.98
C GLU A 86 -2.55 13.49 -6.39
N TRP A 87 -2.24 12.34 -5.76
CA TRP A 87 -1.10 11.52 -6.15
C TRP A 87 -1.24 10.99 -7.59
N LEU A 88 -2.42 10.51 -8.01
CA LEU A 88 -2.65 10.09 -9.39
C LEU A 88 -2.39 11.24 -10.38
N GLU A 89 -2.77 12.47 -10.01
CA GLU A 89 -2.57 13.67 -10.85
C GLU A 89 -1.11 14.08 -10.97
N SER A 90 -0.25 13.67 -10.05
CA SER A 90 1.20 13.87 -10.15
C SER A 90 1.85 13.01 -11.24
N ARG A 91 1.10 12.06 -11.82
CA ARG A 91 1.52 11.12 -12.87
C ARG A 91 2.66 10.20 -12.41
N PRO A 92 2.42 9.38 -11.40
CA PRO A 92 3.41 8.41 -10.95
C PRO A 92 3.85 7.51 -12.11
N PHE A 93 5.11 7.10 -12.11
CA PHE A 93 5.66 6.22 -13.15
C PHE A 93 5.17 4.78 -12.99
N ASP A 94 4.76 4.41 -11.79
CA ASP A 94 4.20 3.10 -11.47
C ASP A 94 2.83 3.25 -10.82
N ILE A 95 1.87 2.44 -11.29
CA ILE A 95 0.53 2.39 -10.75
C ILE A 95 -0.21 1.13 -11.19
N GLY A 96 -0.72 0.37 -10.23
CA GLY A 96 -1.56 -0.79 -10.48
C GLY A 96 -2.87 -0.46 -11.20
N LEU A 97 -3.32 -1.33 -12.10
CA LEU A 97 -4.52 -1.12 -12.93
C LEU A 97 -5.79 -0.88 -12.11
N MET A 98 -6.01 -1.64 -11.03
CA MET A 98 -7.18 -1.46 -10.17
C MET A 98 -7.15 -0.12 -9.45
N THR A 99 -5.98 0.26 -8.91
CA THR A 99 -5.77 1.56 -8.28
C THR A 99 -6.09 2.70 -9.25
N ARG A 100 -5.52 2.67 -10.45
CA ARG A 100 -5.75 3.69 -11.48
C ARG A 100 -7.23 3.81 -11.87
N ASP A 101 -7.89 2.68 -12.07
CA ASP A 101 -9.27 2.67 -12.53
C ASP A 101 -10.22 3.18 -11.43
N SER A 102 -10.05 2.76 -10.16
CA SER A 102 -10.82 3.26 -9.02
C SER A 102 -10.59 4.76 -8.79
N LEU A 103 -9.34 5.21 -8.77
CA LEU A 103 -9.03 6.63 -8.56
C LEU A 103 -9.51 7.50 -9.72
N SER A 104 -9.57 6.97 -10.94
CA SER A 104 -10.15 7.66 -12.08
C SER A 104 -11.66 7.87 -11.94
N GLN A 105 -12.38 6.90 -11.37
CA GLN A 105 -13.81 7.04 -11.06
C GLN A 105 -14.02 8.05 -9.92
N ILE A 106 -13.23 7.99 -8.84
CA ILE A 106 -13.30 8.94 -7.74
C ILE A 106 -13.09 10.37 -8.25
N ARG A 107 -12.09 10.60 -9.08
CA ARG A 107 -11.82 11.89 -9.73
C ARG A 107 -13.01 12.39 -10.56
N GLN A 108 -13.84 11.49 -11.09
CA GLN A 108 -15.04 11.83 -11.84
C GLN A 108 -16.28 12.02 -10.96
N GLY A 109 -16.16 11.86 -9.64
CA GLY A 109 -17.19 12.14 -8.65
C GLY A 109 -17.89 10.89 -8.09
N THR A 110 -17.40 9.67 -8.38
CA THR A 110 -17.83 8.45 -7.68
C THR A 110 -17.29 8.46 -6.25
N SER A 111 -18.06 7.99 -5.28
CA SER A 111 -17.57 7.85 -3.90
C SER A 111 -16.43 6.83 -3.80
N GLY A 112 -15.55 6.95 -2.80
CA GLY A 112 -14.48 5.97 -2.59
C GLY A 112 -15.01 4.56 -2.32
N ASP A 113 -16.13 4.46 -1.61
CA ASP A 113 -16.76 3.16 -1.31
C ASP A 113 -17.31 2.47 -2.57
N ASP A 114 -17.91 3.23 -3.49
CA ASP A 114 -18.49 2.69 -4.72
C ASP A 114 -17.41 2.38 -5.77
N ALA A 115 -16.43 3.26 -5.94
CA ALA A 115 -15.43 3.14 -7.00
C ALA A 115 -14.60 1.83 -6.91
N GLY A 116 -14.15 1.47 -5.71
CA GLY A 116 -13.43 0.22 -5.50
C GLY A 116 -14.29 -1.02 -5.74
N ALA A 117 -15.58 -0.96 -5.35
CA ALA A 117 -16.55 -2.03 -5.57
C ALA A 117 -16.86 -2.21 -7.06
N ASP A 118 -17.15 -1.11 -7.79
CA ASP A 118 -17.43 -1.13 -9.22
C ASP A 118 -16.27 -1.71 -10.03
N VAL A 119 -15.03 -1.33 -9.71
CA VAL A 119 -13.84 -1.87 -10.37
C VAL A 119 -13.68 -3.35 -10.08
N TRP A 120 -13.90 -3.78 -8.85
CA TRP A 120 -13.84 -5.19 -8.46
C TRP A 120 -14.88 -6.03 -9.20
N GLU A 121 -16.14 -5.60 -9.21
CA GLU A 121 -17.25 -6.31 -9.86
C GLU A 121 -17.11 -6.35 -11.39
N SER A 122 -16.52 -5.34 -12.00
CA SER A 122 -16.31 -5.27 -13.45
C SER A 122 -15.22 -6.20 -13.97
N ARG A 123 -14.36 -6.76 -13.10
CA ARG A 123 -13.22 -7.58 -13.49
C ARG A 123 -13.50 -9.06 -13.34
N PRO A 124 -12.97 -9.90 -14.23
CA PRO A 124 -13.08 -11.36 -14.09
C PRO A 124 -12.45 -11.86 -12.78
N GLU A 125 -13.04 -12.92 -12.22
CA GLU A 125 -12.44 -13.63 -11.11
C GLU A 125 -10.99 -14.05 -11.44
N GLY A 126 -10.07 -13.86 -10.48
CA GLY A 126 -8.64 -14.10 -10.66
C GLY A 126 -7.83 -12.90 -11.16
N SER A 127 -8.48 -11.83 -11.67
CA SER A 127 -7.84 -10.58 -12.03
C SER A 127 -8.34 -9.37 -11.22
N ASN A 128 -9.14 -9.62 -10.19
CA ASN A 128 -9.84 -8.62 -9.38
C ASN A 128 -9.35 -8.55 -7.92
N ALA A 129 -8.19 -9.15 -7.61
CA ALA A 129 -7.56 -9.12 -6.31
C ALA A 129 -6.05 -8.95 -6.45
N GLY A 130 -5.59 -7.72 -6.45
CA GLY A 130 -4.18 -7.34 -6.48
C GLY A 130 -3.64 -7.01 -5.08
N ASN A 131 -2.33 -6.73 -4.98
CA ASN A 131 -1.66 -6.33 -3.74
C ASN A 131 -1.74 -4.83 -3.44
N GLY A 132 -2.30 -4.00 -4.34
CA GLY A 132 -2.23 -2.54 -4.28
C GLY A 132 -2.84 -1.88 -3.05
N SER A 133 -3.60 -2.60 -2.21
CA SER A 133 -4.02 -2.08 -0.91
C SER A 133 -3.14 -2.56 0.24
N VAL A 134 -2.64 -3.81 0.20
CA VAL A 134 -1.82 -4.35 1.29
C VAL A 134 -0.42 -3.74 1.32
N MET A 135 0.14 -3.42 0.16
CA MET A 135 1.47 -2.81 0.03
C MET A 135 1.59 -1.47 0.79
N ARG A 136 0.51 -0.70 0.88
CA ARG A 136 0.47 0.66 1.44
C ARG A 136 -0.15 0.79 2.83
N CYS A 137 -0.68 -0.29 3.41
CA CYS A 137 -1.58 -0.20 4.59
C CYS A 137 -0.87 0.00 5.93
N ALA A 138 0.45 -0.16 6.02
CA ALA A 138 1.23 -0.15 7.25
C ALA A 138 1.02 1.08 8.18
N PRO A 139 0.78 2.31 7.70
CA PRO A 139 0.52 3.46 8.57
C PRO A 139 -0.67 3.27 9.52
N HIS A 140 -1.70 2.50 9.13
CA HIS A 140 -2.82 2.19 10.02
C HIS A 140 -2.37 1.38 11.24
N ALA A 141 -1.44 0.42 11.06
CA ALA A 141 -0.90 -0.37 12.16
C ALA A 141 -0.20 0.51 13.21
N ILE A 142 0.46 1.57 12.78
CA ILE A 142 1.12 2.53 13.68
C ILE A 142 0.09 3.37 14.43
N ALA A 143 -0.88 3.93 13.72
CA ALA A 143 -1.88 4.84 14.29
C ALA A 143 -2.83 4.11 15.25
N PHE A 144 -3.28 2.93 14.89
CA PHE A 144 -4.30 2.17 15.62
C PHE A 144 -3.73 0.96 16.39
N ARG A 145 -2.42 0.91 16.67
CA ARG A 145 -1.73 -0.22 17.31
C ARG A 145 -2.32 -0.69 18.64
N HIS A 146 -3.06 0.15 19.33
CA HIS A 146 -3.72 -0.18 20.62
C HIS A 146 -5.23 -0.38 20.51
N PHE A 147 -5.79 -0.37 19.31
CA PHE A 147 -7.23 -0.38 19.04
C PHE A 147 -7.58 -1.46 18.01
N ASP A 148 -7.54 -2.72 18.42
CA ASP A 148 -7.66 -3.88 17.53
C ASP A 148 -8.95 -3.90 16.67
N ALA A 149 -10.07 -3.46 17.24
CA ALA A 149 -11.34 -3.43 16.52
C ALA A 149 -11.34 -2.32 15.44
N GLU A 150 -10.90 -1.13 15.81
CA GLU A 150 -10.74 0.00 14.89
C GLU A 150 -9.70 -0.32 13.80
N LEU A 151 -8.56 -0.93 14.17
CA LEU A 151 -7.54 -1.33 13.21
C LEU A 151 -8.09 -2.30 12.16
N THR A 152 -8.93 -3.25 12.57
CA THR A 152 -9.61 -4.15 11.65
C THR A 152 -10.51 -3.37 10.69
N GLN A 153 -11.35 -2.49 11.22
CA GLN A 153 -12.29 -1.71 10.42
C GLN A 153 -11.58 -0.77 9.44
N VAL A 154 -10.61 0.02 9.91
CA VAL A 154 -9.90 0.97 9.05
C VAL A 154 -9.08 0.27 7.97
N SER A 155 -8.52 -0.91 8.27
CA SER A 155 -7.79 -1.71 7.28
C SER A 155 -8.69 -2.17 6.15
N GLN A 156 -9.92 -2.59 6.45
CA GLN A 156 -10.90 -2.98 5.45
C GLN A 156 -11.39 -1.80 4.63
N LEU A 157 -11.82 -0.71 5.28
CA LEU A 157 -12.33 0.48 4.60
C LEU A 157 -11.28 1.14 3.71
N SER A 158 -10.03 1.27 4.19
CA SER A 158 -8.94 1.83 3.38
C SER A 158 -8.58 0.95 2.18
N SER A 159 -8.64 -0.37 2.32
CA SER A 159 -8.49 -1.29 1.19
C SER A 159 -9.59 -1.09 0.16
N ALA A 160 -10.85 -0.98 0.62
CA ALA A 160 -12.03 -0.92 -0.23
C ALA A 160 -12.04 0.29 -1.17
N ILE A 161 -11.35 1.39 -0.85
CA ILE A 161 -11.23 2.58 -1.73
C ILE A 161 -10.78 2.17 -3.15
N THR A 162 -9.93 1.17 -3.29
CA THR A 162 -9.42 0.71 -4.60
C THR A 162 -9.47 -0.81 -4.80
N HIS A 163 -9.56 -1.58 -3.71
CA HIS A 163 -9.49 -3.04 -3.71
C HIS A 163 -10.56 -3.61 -2.78
N ALA A 164 -11.79 -3.68 -3.28
CA ALA A 164 -12.94 -4.11 -2.49
C ALA A 164 -13.06 -5.65 -2.32
N ASP A 165 -12.21 -6.43 -2.98
CA ASP A 165 -12.19 -7.89 -2.78
C ASP A 165 -11.93 -8.25 -1.33
N PRO A 166 -12.73 -9.13 -0.71
CA PRO A 166 -12.52 -9.54 0.69
C PRO A 166 -11.10 -10.10 0.98
N ARG A 167 -10.45 -10.73 0.00
CA ARG A 167 -9.06 -11.22 0.14
C ARG A 167 -8.08 -10.07 0.35
N CYS A 168 -8.26 -8.96 -0.37
CA CYS A 168 -7.44 -7.76 -0.23
C CYS A 168 -7.67 -7.10 1.13
N GLN A 169 -8.93 -6.93 1.54
CA GLN A 169 -9.31 -6.35 2.82
C GLN A 169 -8.75 -7.15 4.00
N TRP A 170 -8.94 -8.48 4.01
CA TRP A 170 -8.41 -9.35 5.07
C TRP A 170 -6.88 -9.45 5.02
N GLY A 171 -6.25 -9.36 3.86
CA GLY A 171 -4.80 -9.24 3.72
C GLY A 171 -4.26 -8.04 4.48
N CYS A 172 -4.90 -6.86 4.31
CA CYS A 172 -4.56 -5.65 5.05
C CYS A 172 -4.76 -5.82 6.57
N VAL A 173 -5.88 -6.44 6.99
CA VAL A 173 -6.15 -6.69 8.42
C VAL A 173 -5.06 -7.58 9.04
N ILE A 174 -4.73 -8.69 8.39
CA ILE A 174 -3.72 -9.64 8.90
C ILE A 174 -2.36 -8.94 9.01
N LEU A 175 -1.92 -8.25 7.97
CA LEU A 175 -0.65 -7.53 7.98
C LEU A 175 -0.64 -6.46 9.07
N ASN A 176 -1.64 -5.61 9.13
CA ASN A 176 -1.70 -4.52 10.10
C ASN A 176 -1.75 -5.00 11.55
N ARG A 177 -2.47 -6.08 11.85
CA ARG A 177 -2.47 -6.67 13.20
C ARG A 177 -1.12 -7.26 13.56
N THR A 178 -0.45 -7.91 12.62
CA THR A 178 0.91 -8.42 12.81
C THR A 178 1.88 -7.28 13.09
N LEU A 179 1.85 -6.22 12.28
CA LEU A 179 2.71 -5.04 12.47
C LEU A 179 2.43 -4.34 13.81
N ALA A 180 1.15 -4.18 14.19
CA ALA A 180 0.78 -3.59 15.47
C ALA A 180 1.37 -4.36 16.65
N ASN A 181 1.31 -5.70 16.64
CA ASN A 181 1.93 -6.55 17.65
C ASN A 181 3.45 -6.37 17.70
N LEU A 182 4.11 -6.38 16.54
CA LEU A 182 5.56 -6.17 16.45
C LEU A 182 5.96 -4.79 16.96
N ILE A 183 5.19 -3.74 16.64
CA ILE A 183 5.44 -2.37 17.12
C ILE A 183 5.34 -2.30 18.64
N ARG A 184 4.39 -3.01 19.24
CA ARG A 184 4.20 -3.08 20.70
C ARG A 184 5.22 -4.01 21.39
N ASN A 185 6.03 -4.76 20.66
CA ASN A 185 6.86 -5.87 21.16
C ASN A 185 6.03 -7.00 21.80
N GLU A 186 4.85 -7.24 21.28
CA GLU A 186 3.98 -8.35 21.71
C GLU A 186 4.19 -9.56 20.78
N PRO A 187 4.10 -10.80 21.32
CA PRO A 187 4.28 -12.02 20.55
C PRO A 187 3.13 -12.29 19.56
#